data_20f513523fa1326b377417e9f5754cf4
#
_entry.id   20f513523fa1326b377417e9f5754cf4
#
_cell.length_a   1.000
_cell.length_b   1.000
_cell.length_c   1.000
_cell.angle_alpha   90.00
_cell.angle_beta   90.00
_cell.angle_gamma   90.00
#
_symmetry.space_group_name_H-M   'P 1'
#
loop_
_entity.id
_entity.type
_entity.pdbx_description
1 polymer ?
#
loop_
_entity_poly.entity_id
_entity_poly.type
_entity_poly.pdbx_seq_one_letter_code
_entity_poly.pdbx_strand_id
1 'polypeptide(L)'
;MLAAMDPLAKVQLELKKYLHPLLEFSVRDNDGAVELVIDLKHKPPGIHTYYLPLHPRDLESAQFPWTLQRLIFDGLHDYFIEMFVYTPQSRDNPDSPA
;
A
#
# COMPACT_ATOMS: atom_id res chain seq x y z
N MET A 1 -32.54 -4.79 -4.21
CA MET A 1 -31.67 -4.14 -4.68
C MET A 1 -30.37 -4.46 -4.17
N LEU A 2 -29.45 -4.27 -4.82
CA LEU A 2 -28.21 -4.49 -4.33
C LEU A 2 -27.72 -3.36 -3.67
N ALA A 3 -27.39 -3.49 -2.46
CA ALA A 3 -26.71 -2.47 -1.76
C ALA A 3 -25.36 -2.27 -2.36
N ALA A 4 -24.88 -1.08 -2.34
CA ALA A 4 -23.54 -0.81 -2.75
C ALA A 4 -22.60 -1.56 -1.83
N MET A 5 -21.54 -2.11 -2.40
CA MET A 5 -20.56 -2.81 -1.60
C MET A 5 -19.86 -1.83 -0.69
N ASP A 6 -19.66 -2.25 0.54
CA ASP A 6 -18.90 -1.47 1.50
C ASP A 6 -17.51 -1.17 0.93
N PRO A 7 -17.01 0.05 1.06
CA PRO A 7 -15.70 0.40 0.49
C PRO A 7 -14.57 -0.52 0.93
N LEU A 8 -14.57 -0.91 2.19
CA LEU A 8 -13.56 -1.83 2.69
C LEU A 8 -13.65 -3.16 1.98
N ALA A 9 -14.85 -3.71 1.86
CA ALA A 9 -15.05 -4.99 1.19
C ALA A 9 -14.70 -4.90 -0.30
N LYS A 10 -14.97 -3.76 -0.92
CA LYS A 10 -14.66 -3.55 -2.32
C LYS A 10 -13.16 -3.64 -2.56
N VAL A 11 -12.37 -2.99 -1.70
CA VAL A 11 -10.92 -3.02 -1.82
C VAL A 11 -10.41 -4.42 -1.52
N GLN A 12 -10.95 -5.07 -0.48
CA GLN A 12 -10.53 -6.42 -0.14
C GLN A 12 -10.73 -7.38 -1.31
N LEU A 13 -11.87 -7.26 -1.99
CA LEU A 13 -12.16 -8.13 -3.11
C LEU A 13 -11.18 -7.89 -4.24
N GLU A 14 -10.90 -6.65 -4.54
CA GLU A 14 -9.98 -6.32 -5.62
C GLU A 14 -8.56 -6.76 -5.30
N LEU A 15 -8.15 -6.64 -4.03
CA LEU A 15 -6.80 -7.02 -3.63
C LEU A 15 -6.51 -8.50 -3.81
N LYS A 16 -7.54 -9.33 -3.91
CA LYS A 16 -7.32 -10.75 -4.13
C LYS A 16 -6.63 -11.03 -5.45
N LYS A 17 -6.63 -10.06 -6.36
CA LYS A 17 -5.96 -10.20 -7.65
C LYS A 17 -4.47 -9.92 -7.57
N TYR A 18 -4.01 -9.37 -6.46
CA TYR A 18 -2.62 -8.97 -6.31
C TYR A 18 -1.89 -9.94 -5.41
N LEU A 19 -1.20 -10.88 -6.02
CA LEU A 19 -0.44 -11.87 -5.28
C LEU A 19 1.04 -11.65 -5.55
N HIS A 20 1.81 -11.66 -4.49
CA HIS A 20 3.24 -11.45 -4.61
C HIS A 20 3.95 -12.35 -3.60
N PRO A 21 5.04 -12.99 -3.99
CA PRO A 21 5.72 -13.92 -3.07
C PRO A 21 6.33 -13.23 -1.85
N LEU A 22 6.66 -11.96 -1.95
CA LEU A 22 7.32 -11.26 -0.87
C LEU A 22 6.46 -10.21 -0.20
N LEU A 23 5.38 -9.79 -0.84
CA LEU A 23 4.56 -8.69 -0.35
C LEU A 23 3.16 -9.14 0.00
N GLU A 24 2.62 -8.48 1.01
CA GLU A 24 1.27 -8.75 1.46
C GLU A 24 0.46 -7.47 1.38
N PHE A 25 -0.68 -7.54 0.73
CA PHE A 25 -1.56 -6.38 0.57
C PHE A 25 -2.82 -6.64 1.35
N SER A 26 -3.23 -5.65 2.14
CA SER A 26 -4.48 -5.74 2.88
C SER A 26 -5.08 -4.35 2.97
N VAL A 27 -6.23 -4.24 3.60
CA VAL A 27 -6.90 -2.98 3.76
C VAL A 27 -7.48 -2.95 5.16
N ARG A 28 -7.51 -1.78 5.75
CA ARG A 28 -8.08 -1.62 7.09
C ARG A 28 -8.95 -0.39 7.15
N ASP A 29 -9.83 -0.38 8.13
CA ASP A 29 -10.65 0.78 8.43
C ASP A 29 -9.96 1.53 9.57
N ASN A 30 -9.56 2.76 9.30
CA ASN A 30 -8.92 3.58 10.30
C ASN A 30 -9.82 4.76 10.59
N ASP A 31 -10.71 4.58 11.56
CA ASP A 31 -11.61 5.64 12.02
C ASP A 31 -12.47 6.17 10.87
N GLY A 32 -13.03 5.28 10.10
CA GLY A 32 -13.89 5.62 8.98
C GLY A 32 -13.16 5.82 7.66
N ALA A 33 -11.84 5.92 7.69
CA ALA A 33 -11.06 6.04 6.47
C ALA A 33 -10.53 4.68 6.08
N VAL A 34 -10.52 4.41 4.79
CA VAL A 34 -10.02 3.14 4.28
C VAL A 34 -8.56 3.31 3.92
N GLU A 35 -7.72 2.44 4.43
CA GLU A 35 -6.29 2.49 4.17
C GLU A 35 -5.79 1.20 3.56
N LEU A 36 -5.03 1.32 2.49
CA LEU A 36 -4.31 0.20 1.92
C LEU A 36 -3.07 -0.05 2.77
N VAL A 37 -2.81 -1.31 3.08
CA VAL A 37 -1.68 -1.69 3.90
C VAL A 37 -0.75 -2.57 3.07
N ILE A 38 0.52 -2.17 2.98
CA ILE A 38 1.52 -2.94 2.26
C ILE A 38 2.58 -3.37 3.25
N ASP A 39 2.89 -4.64 3.26
CA ASP A 39 3.84 -5.20 4.19
C ASP A 39 4.70 -6.26 3.52
N LEU A 40 5.81 -6.61 4.12
CA LEU A 40 6.61 -7.73 3.66
C LEU A 40 6.16 -8.97 4.41
N LYS A 41 6.05 -10.10 3.70
CA LYS A 41 5.61 -11.33 4.32
C LYS A 41 6.58 -11.81 5.38
N HIS A 42 7.88 -11.66 5.11
CA HIS A 42 8.90 -12.05 6.07
C HIS A 42 9.69 -10.80 6.42
N LYS A 43 9.07 -9.94 7.20
CA LYS A 43 9.60 -8.62 7.44
C LYS A 43 10.80 -8.66 8.37
N PRO A 44 11.97 -8.15 7.93
CA PRO A 44 13.13 -8.06 8.81
C PRO A 44 12.87 -7.05 9.93
N PRO A 45 13.58 -7.16 11.03
CA PRO A 45 13.46 -6.18 12.10
C PRO A 45 13.77 -4.78 11.58
N GLY A 46 13.03 -3.82 12.05
CA GLY A 46 13.27 -2.43 11.69
C GLY A 46 12.57 -1.96 10.44
N ILE A 47 11.94 -2.87 9.70
CA ILE A 47 11.18 -2.49 8.51
C ILE A 47 9.75 -2.17 8.93
N HIS A 48 9.28 -1.00 8.54
CA HIS A 48 7.94 -0.56 8.90
C HIS A 48 6.90 -1.08 7.93
N THR A 49 5.65 -0.97 8.33
CA THR A 49 4.52 -1.27 7.48
C THR A 49 4.09 0.04 6.79
N TYR A 50 3.71 -0.05 5.54
CA TYR A 50 3.32 1.13 4.78
C TYR A 50 1.80 1.24 4.73
N TYR A 51 1.29 2.42 5.05
CA TYR A 51 -0.14 2.69 5.05
C TYR A 51 -0.43 3.78 4.04
N LEU A 52 -1.37 3.53 3.14
CA LEU A 52 -1.76 4.50 2.13
C LEU A 52 -3.26 4.79 2.27
N PRO A 53 -3.63 5.99 2.68
CA PRO A 53 -5.05 6.32 2.75
C PRO A 53 -5.66 6.35 1.35
N LEU A 54 -6.86 5.80 1.23
CA LEU A 54 -7.58 5.80 -0.03
C LEU A 54 -8.68 6.84 0.04
N HIS A 55 -8.69 7.73 -0.94
CA HIS A 55 -9.67 8.79 -0.96
C HIS A 55 -11.03 8.21 -1.37
N PRO A 56 -12.14 8.64 -0.74
CA PRO A 56 -13.45 8.13 -1.11
C PRO A 56 -13.74 8.28 -2.60
N ARG A 57 -13.27 9.36 -3.20
CA ARG A 57 -13.45 9.60 -4.62
C ARG A 57 -12.85 8.48 -5.47
N ASP A 58 -11.71 7.98 -5.07
CA ASP A 58 -11.05 6.89 -5.77
C ASP A 58 -11.82 5.59 -5.63
N LEU A 59 -12.43 5.39 -4.46
CA LEU A 59 -13.20 4.19 -4.21
C LEU A 59 -14.50 4.16 -4.99
N GLU A 60 -15.03 5.34 -5.31
CA GLU A 60 -16.28 5.44 -6.04
C GLU A 60 -16.09 5.57 -7.55
N SER A 61 -14.85 5.61 -7.99
CA SER A 61 -14.56 5.79 -9.40
C SER A 61 -15.07 4.60 -10.22
N ALA A 62 -15.62 4.86 -11.40
CA ALA A 62 -16.01 3.81 -12.31
C ALA A 62 -14.80 3.03 -12.79
N GLN A 63 -13.61 3.62 -12.66
CA GLN A 63 -12.38 2.96 -13.06
C GLN A 63 -11.59 2.49 -11.84
N PHE A 64 -12.30 2.14 -10.80
CA PHE A 64 -11.66 1.76 -9.53
C PHE A 64 -10.56 0.71 -9.68
N PRO A 65 -10.74 -0.37 -10.46
CA PRO A 65 -9.66 -1.34 -10.56
C PRO A 65 -8.35 -0.75 -11.07
N TRP A 66 -8.45 0.15 -12.05
CA TRP A 66 -7.26 0.80 -12.60
C TRP A 66 -6.66 1.81 -11.63
N THR A 67 -7.55 2.55 -10.96
CA THR A 67 -7.12 3.53 -9.96
C THR A 67 -6.39 2.83 -8.82
N LEU A 68 -6.92 1.72 -8.35
CA LEU A 68 -6.29 0.96 -7.28
C LEU A 68 -4.94 0.43 -7.72
N GLN A 69 -4.84 -0.07 -8.94
CA GLN A 69 -3.57 -0.58 -9.45
C GLN A 69 -2.51 0.51 -9.44
N ARG A 70 -2.86 1.71 -9.89
CA ARG A 70 -1.94 2.82 -9.90
C ARG A 70 -1.51 3.20 -8.48
N LEU A 71 -2.48 3.21 -7.56
CA LEU A 71 -2.19 3.56 -6.17
C LEU A 71 -1.27 2.52 -5.53
N ILE A 72 -1.46 1.25 -5.87
CA ILE A 72 -0.57 0.20 -5.36
C ILE A 72 0.85 0.41 -5.88
N PHE A 73 1.01 0.71 -7.17
CA PHE A 73 2.34 0.95 -7.73
C PHE A 73 2.99 2.16 -7.09
N ASP A 74 2.23 3.24 -6.92
CA ASP A 74 2.77 4.43 -6.29
C ASP A 74 3.17 4.14 -4.84
N GLY A 75 2.35 3.39 -4.13
CA GLY A 75 2.65 3.02 -2.75
C GLY A 75 3.87 2.13 -2.65
N LEU A 76 4.03 1.19 -3.58
CA LEU A 76 5.21 0.34 -3.59
C LEU A 76 6.48 1.15 -3.84
N HIS A 77 6.41 2.10 -4.75
CA HIS A 77 7.54 2.96 -5.03
C HIS A 77 7.95 3.73 -3.78
N ASP A 78 6.98 4.33 -3.11
CA ASP A 78 7.24 5.08 -1.90
C ASP A 78 7.77 4.19 -0.79
N TYR A 79 7.20 3.00 -0.65
CA TYR A 79 7.61 2.08 0.39
C TYR A 79 9.06 1.65 0.20
N PHE A 80 9.43 1.36 -1.04
CA PHE A 80 10.80 0.96 -1.32
C PHE A 80 11.77 2.11 -1.06
N ILE A 81 11.39 3.32 -1.42
CA ILE A 81 12.21 4.49 -1.13
C ILE A 81 12.39 4.64 0.37
N GLU A 82 11.31 4.50 1.14
CA GLU A 82 11.39 4.62 2.59
C GLU A 82 12.30 3.56 3.19
N MET A 83 12.25 2.35 2.66
CA MET A 83 13.12 1.30 3.16
C MET A 83 14.59 1.61 2.89
N PHE A 84 14.88 2.18 1.73
CA PHE A 84 16.26 2.57 1.43
C PHE A 84 16.73 3.70 2.33
N VAL A 85 15.86 4.66 2.61
CA VAL A 85 16.22 5.77 3.48
C VAL A 85 16.61 5.28 4.86
N TYR A 86 15.99 4.21 5.32
CA TYR A 86 16.26 3.71 6.65
C TYR A 86 17.32 2.64 6.70
N THR A 87 17.96 2.34 5.57
CA THR A 87 19.05 1.37 5.63
C THR A 87 20.31 2.07 6.08
N PRO A 88 21.17 1.36 6.79
CA PRO A 88 22.43 1.96 7.23
C PRO A 88 23.29 2.50 6.11
N GLN A 89 23.27 1.84 4.98
CA GLN A 89 24.07 2.28 3.87
C GLN A 89 23.66 3.63 3.36
N SER A 90 22.37 3.87 3.27
CA SER A 90 21.89 5.16 2.87
C SER A 90 22.33 6.25 3.79
N ARG A 91 22.37 5.94 5.06
CA ARG A 91 22.72 6.91 6.03
C ARG A 91 24.19 7.15 6.08
N ASP A 92 24.97 6.08 5.96
CA ASP A 92 26.40 6.16 6.10
C ASP A 92 27.07 6.81 4.92
N ASN A 93 26.38 6.92 3.82
CA ASN A 93 26.98 7.46 2.62
C ASN A 93 26.17 8.59 2.09
N PRO A 94 25.94 9.59 2.89
CA PRO A 94 25.10 10.67 2.44
C PRO A 94 25.76 11.49 1.38
N ASP A 95 27.04 11.45 1.39
CA ASP A 95 27.74 12.22 0.49
C ASP A 95 28.12 11.49 -0.67
N SER A 96 27.97 10.47 -0.57
CA SER A 96 28.42 9.76 -1.36
C SER A 96 28.18 9.54 -2.28
N PRO A 97 28.38 9.84 -1.99
CA PRO A 97 28.45 9.48 -2.27
C PRO A 97 29.16 9.38 -2.05
N ALA A 98 29.11 9.51 -1.76
CA ALA A 98 29.66 9.21 -1.53
C ALA A 98 29.78 9.27 -1.32
#